data_a2d48d0a9702ac962cd959add4206f7b
#
_entry.id   a2d48d0a9702ac962cd959add4206f7b
#
_cell.length_a   1.000
_cell.length_b   1.000
_cell.length_c   1.000
_cell.angle_alpha   90.00
_cell.angle_beta   90.00
_cell.angle_gamma   90.00
#
_symmetry.space_group_name_H-M   'P 1'
#
loop_
_entity.id
_entity.type
_entity.pdbx_description
1 polymer ?
#
loop_
_entity_poly.entity_id
_entity_poly.type
_entity_poly.pdbx_seq_one_letter_code
_entity_poly.pdbx_strand_id
1 'polypeptide(L)'
;MVVIDDYGHHPTEVEATLRALRTNHAPKRLICVFQPHQHSRTRFLLDHFATSFDHADIVIVPQIYFVRDSEAERQRVSASDLVERLRNRGTRAMHVHPFEAIVEQLEVIGRDGDLVVVMGAGPVWQIGHQLLGLEQT
;
A
#
# COMPACT_ATOMS: atom_id res chain seq x y z
N MET A 1 -14.21 8.20 -7.67
CA MET A 1 -13.15 7.36 -7.08
C MET A 1 -13.75 6.48 -6.00
N VAL A 2 -13.51 5.19 -6.07
CA VAL A 2 -13.98 4.23 -5.07
C VAL A 2 -12.83 3.90 -4.13
N VAL A 3 -13.10 3.88 -2.81
CA VAL A 3 -12.09 3.60 -1.79
C VAL A 3 -12.48 2.34 -1.04
N ILE A 4 -11.58 1.37 -0.95
CA ILE A 4 -11.76 0.11 -0.24
C ILE A 4 -10.67 -0.04 0.80
N ASP A 5 -11.03 -0.47 2.00
CA ASP A 5 -10.10 -0.76 3.08
C ASP A 5 -9.97 -2.29 3.21
N ASP A 6 -8.75 -2.80 3.31
CA ASP A 6 -8.49 -4.23 3.37
C ASP A 6 -7.39 -4.52 4.38
N TYR A 7 -7.61 -5.53 5.21
CA TYR A 7 -6.69 -5.88 6.30
C TYR A 7 -5.51 -6.75 5.85
N GLY A 8 -5.44 -7.12 4.57
CA GLY A 8 -4.39 -7.98 4.03
C GLY A 8 -3.00 -7.41 4.25
N HIS A 9 -2.06 -8.26 4.62
CA HIS A 9 -0.70 -7.85 4.93
C HIS A 9 0.38 -8.86 4.49
N HIS A 10 0.01 -10.09 4.18
CA HIS A 10 0.93 -11.09 3.63
C HIS A 10 0.97 -10.98 2.10
N PRO A 11 2.13 -11.21 1.45
CA PRO A 11 2.21 -11.09 -0.01
C PRO A 11 1.16 -11.89 -0.78
N THR A 12 0.83 -13.09 -0.31
CA THR A 12 -0.19 -13.93 -0.94
C THR A 12 -1.57 -13.27 -0.86
N GLU A 13 -1.91 -12.66 0.28
CA GLU A 13 -3.16 -11.94 0.46
C GLU A 13 -3.22 -10.70 -0.43
N VAL A 14 -2.11 -9.95 -0.49
CA VAL A 14 -2.01 -8.75 -1.33
C VAL A 14 -2.27 -9.10 -2.79
N GLU A 15 -1.58 -10.10 -3.30
CA GLU A 15 -1.71 -10.52 -4.70
C GLU A 15 -3.13 -10.97 -5.01
N ALA A 16 -3.71 -11.79 -4.14
CA ALA A 16 -5.06 -12.30 -4.34
C ALA A 16 -6.11 -11.18 -4.32
N THR A 17 -6.00 -10.24 -3.38
CA THR A 17 -6.92 -9.11 -3.29
C THR A 17 -6.82 -8.20 -4.50
N LEU A 18 -5.61 -7.85 -4.93
CA LEU A 18 -5.43 -6.97 -6.09
C LEU A 18 -5.97 -7.62 -7.36
N ARG A 19 -5.72 -8.91 -7.54
CA ARG A 19 -6.26 -9.65 -8.69
C ARG A 19 -7.78 -9.66 -8.68
N ALA A 20 -8.39 -9.93 -7.52
CA ALA A 20 -9.84 -9.95 -7.38
C ALA A 20 -10.47 -8.58 -7.67
N LEU A 21 -9.85 -7.51 -7.17
CA LEU A 21 -10.34 -6.15 -7.42
C LEU A 21 -10.24 -5.78 -8.89
N ARG A 22 -9.16 -6.15 -9.54
CA ARG A 22 -8.99 -5.92 -10.98
C ARG A 22 -10.08 -6.62 -11.78
N THR A 23 -10.38 -7.86 -11.43
CA THR A 23 -11.36 -8.67 -12.15
C THR A 23 -12.79 -8.25 -11.86
N ASN A 24 -13.13 -8.05 -10.57
CA ASN A 24 -14.52 -7.87 -10.16
C ASN A 24 -15.02 -6.44 -10.32
N HIS A 25 -14.14 -5.46 -10.14
CA HIS A 25 -14.51 -4.04 -10.24
C HIS A 25 -14.13 -3.43 -11.59
N ALA A 26 -13.21 -4.07 -12.32
CA ALA A 26 -12.72 -3.59 -13.61
C ALA A 26 -12.44 -2.08 -13.62
N PRO A 27 -11.65 -1.54 -12.66
CA PRO A 27 -11.41 -0.11 -12.58
C PRO A 27 -10.57 0.38 -13.76
N LYS A 28 -10.65 1.66 -14.05
CA LYS A 28 -9.77 2.27 -15.04
C LYS A 28 -8.33 2.27 -14.54
N ARG A 29 -8.12 2.57 -13.25
CA ARG A 29 -6.83 2.42 -12.58
C ARG A 29 -7.05 1.81 -11.19
N LEU A 30 -6.14 0.92 -10.81
CA LEU A 30 -6.10 0.36 -9.46
C LEU A 30 -4.91 0.94 -8.72
N ILE A 31 -5.18 1.71 -7.69
CA ILE A 31 -4.15 2.34 -6.85
C ILE A 31 -4.15 1.61 -5.51
N CYS A 32 -2.99 1.10 -5.12
CA CYS A 32 -2.82 0.38 -3.86
C CYS A 32 -1.96 1.20 -2.90
N VAL A 33 -2.51 1.53 -1.73
CA VAL A 33 -1.74 2.09 -0.63
C VAL A 33 -1.47 0.94 0.33
N PHE A 34 -0.23 0.52 0.45
CA PHE A 34 0.15 -0.64 1.24
C PHE A 34 1.14 -0.26 2.32
N GLN A 35 0.79 -0.51 3.60
CA GLN A 35 1.71 -0.36 4.71
C GLN A 35 2.24 -1.73 5.14
N PRO A 36 3.54 -1.98 4.94
CA PRO A 36 4.15 -3.19 5.47
C PRO A 36 4.08 -3.21 7.00
N HIS A 37 3.84 -4.39 7.56
CA HIS A 37 3.69 -4.60 9.00
C HIS A 37 4.91 -5.36 9.50
N GLN A 38 5.67 -4.76 10.43
CA GLN A 38 6.94 -5.26 10.99
C GLN A 38 8.10 -5.24 9.97
N HIS A 39 9.23 -4.76 10.44
CA HIS A 39 10.44 -4.67 9.61
C HIS A 39 11.03 -6.05 9.31
N SER A 40 11.10 -6.93 10.31
CA SER A 40 11.64 -8.28 10.13
C SER A 40 10.84 -9.08 9.10
N ARG A 41 9.51 -9.01 9.17
CA ARG A 41 8.65 -9.70 8.22
C ARG A 41 8.81 -9.13 6.82
N THR A 42 8.84 -7.81 6.70
CA THR A 42 9.01 -7.13 5.40
C THR A 42 10.33 -7.51 4.76
N ARG A 43 11.42 -7.52 5.54
CA ARG A 43 12.74 -7.91 5.04
C ARG A 43 12.75 -9.36 4.57
N PHE A 44 12.19 -10.24 5.36
CA PHE A 44 12.14 -11.67 5.05
C PHE A 44 11.33 -11.96 3.80
N LEU A 45 10.25 -11.23 3.59
CA LEU A 45 9.32 -11.45 2.48
C LEU A 45 9.51 -10.46 1.32
N LEU A 46 10.59 -9.70 1.32
CA LEU A 46 10.77 -8.58 0.39
C LEU A 46 10.66 -9.00 -1.08
N ASP A 47 11.30 -10.11 -1.45
CA ASP A 47 11.25 -10.60 -2.82
C ASP A 47 9.83 -11.04 -3.22
N HIS A 48 9.11 -11.65 -2.29
CA HIS A 48 7.73 -12.07 -2.52
C HIS A 48 6.81 -10.84 -2.66
N PHE A 49 6.98 -9.84 -1.80
CA PHE A 49 6.24 -8.58 -1.92
C PHE A 49 6.47 -7.93 -3.28
N ALA A 50 7.71 -7.94 -3.77
CA ALA A 50 8.04 -7.30 -5.03
C ALA A 50 7.19 -7.82 -6.21
N THR A 51 6.76 -9.07 -6.17
CA THR A 51 5.96 -9.69 -7.23
C THR A 51 4.45 -9.66 -6.96
N SER A 52 4.03 -9.15 -5.80
CA SER A 52 2.64 -9.25 -5.34
C SER A 52 1.76 -8.11 -5.84
N PHE A 53 2.33 -7.07 -6.45
CA PHE A 53 1.62 -5.86 -6.84
C PHE A 53 1.42 -5.70 -8.34
N ASP A 54 1.61 -6.76 -9.12
CA ASP A 54 1.56 -6.68 -10.58
C ASP A 54 0.20 -6.21 -11.11
N HIS A 55 -0.87 -6.44 -10.36
CA HIS A 55 -2.22 -6.02 -10.75
C HIS A 55 -2.55 -4.57 -10.42
N ALA A 56 -1.69 -3.88 -9.69
CA ALA A 56 -1.88 -2.46 -9.37
C ALA A 56 -1.20 -1.58 -10.43
N ASP A 57 -1.84 -0.48 -10.76
CA ASP A 57 -1.24 0.53 -11.65
C ASP A 57 -0.30 1.45 -10.90
N ILE A 58 -0.62 1.78 -9.66
CA ILE A 58 0.19 2.64 -8.80
C ILE A 58 0.21 2.04 -7.40
N VAL A 59 1.38 2.02 -6.78
CA VAL A 59 1.56 1.56 -5.39
C VAL A 59 2.18 2.68 -4.58
N ILE A 60 1.54 3.04 -3.47
CA ILE A 60 2.04 4.05 -2.54
C ILE A 60 2.34 3.37 -1.21
N VAL A 61 3.55 3.55 -0.71
CA VAL A 61 4.03 2.85 0.49
C VAL A 61 4.44 3.86 1.54
N PRO A 62 3.73 3.94 2.68
CA PRO A 62 4.19 4.71 3.84
C PRO A 62 5.32 3.99 4.56
N GLN A 63 5.78 4.55 5.67
CA GLN A 63 6.79 3.88 6.49
C GLN A 63 6.26 2.53 6.98
N ILE A 64 7.18 1.56 7.11
CA ILE A 64 6.87 0.26 7.70
C ILE A 64 6.36 0.49 9.13
N TYR A 65 5.27 -0.19 9.49
CA TYR A 65 4.72 -0.09 10.84
C TYR A 65 5.62 -0.84 11.83
N PHE A 66 6.26 -0.09 12.72
CA PHE A 66 7.18 -0.65 13.71
C PHE A 66 6.38 -1.13 14.92
N VAL A 67 6.26 -2.45 15.07
CA VAL A 67 5.50 -3.07 16.16
C VAL A 67 6.09 -4.45 16.43
N ARG A 68 6.26 -4.78 17.71
CA ARG A 68 6.76 -6.09 18.13
C ARG A 68 7.98 -6.54 17.34
N ASP A 69 8.96 -5.65 17.22
CA ASP A 69 10.15 -5.89 16.42
C ASP A 69 11.35 -5.27 17.12
N SER A 70 12.56 -5.62 16.70
CA SER A 70 13.78 -5.09 17.30
C SER A 70 14.26 -3.86 16.56
N GLU A 71 14.98 -2.99 17.27
CA GLU A 71 15.61 -1.81 16.65
C GLU A 71 16.64 -2.24 15.60
N ALA A 72 17.32 -3.37 15.81
CA ALA A 72 18.27 -3.91 14.83
C ALA A 72 17.57 -4.24 13.52
N GLU A 73 16.40 -4.86 13.56
CA GLU A 73 15.63 -5.15 12.35
C GLU A 73 15.13 -3.88 11.67
N ARG A 74 14.75 -2.86 12.48
CA ARG A 74 14.29 -1.58 11.95
C ARG A 74 15.35 -0.91 11.08
N GLN A 75 16.63 -1.13 11.37
CA GLN A 75 17.74 -0.54 10.61
C GLN A 75 18.08 -1.31 9.33
N ARG A 76 17.48 -2.47 9.11
CA ARG A 76 17.87 -3.38 8.01
C ARG A 76 16.99 -3.27 6.78
N VAL A 77 15.83 -2.61 6.88
CA VAL A 77 14.89 -2.50 5.76
C VAL A 77 14.07 -1.22 5.93
N SER A 78 13.68 -0.64 4.80
CA SER A 78 12.81 0.53 4.77
C SER A 78 11.72 0.37 3.70
N ALA A 79 10.72 1.25 3.77
CA ALA A 79 9.69 1.30 2.73
C ALA A 79 10.30 1.58 1.35
N SER A 80 11.38 2.37 1.30
CA SER A 80 12.07 2.68 0.05
C SER A 80 12.67 1.44 -0.59
N ASP A 81 13.09 0.45 0.20
CA ASP A 81 13.60 -0.81 -0.35
C ASP A 81 12.52 -1.54 -1.14
N LEU A 82 11.31 -1.59 -0.63
CA LEU A 82 10.18 -2.18 -1.36
C LEU A 82 9.84 -1.38 -2.61
N VAL A 83 9.78 -0.07 -2.49
CA VAL A 83 9.48 0.81 -3.63
C VAL A 83 10.50 0.62 -4.75
N GLU A 84 11.78 0.53 -4.41
CA GLU A 84 12.84 0.30 -5.39
C GLU A 84 12.65 -1.03 -6.11
N ARG A 85 12.34 -2.10 -5.37
CA ARG A 85 12.06 -3.41 -5.96
C ARG A 85 10.88 -3.36 -6.92
N LEU A 86 9.81 -2.66 -6.54
CA LEU A 86 8.63 -2.49 -7.39
C LEU A 86 8.96 -1.72 -8.67
N ARG A 87 9.72 -0.64 -8.55
CA ARG A 87 10.14 0.15 -9.71
C ARG A 87 11.01 -0.65 -10.66
N ASN A 88 11.93 -1.45 -10.14
CA ASN A 88 12.79 -2.29 -10.95
C ASN A 88 12.00 -3.33 -11.73
N ARG A 89 10.82 -3.69 -11.24
CA ARG A 89 9.92 -4.62 -11.91
C ARG A 89 8.99 -3.94 -12.92
N GLY A 90 9.02 -2.61 -12.99
CA GLY A 90 8.17 -1.84 -13.89
C GLY A 90 6.88 -1.34 -13.25
N THR A 91 6.68 -1.55 -11.98
CA THR A 91 5.51 -1.03 -11.25
C THR A 91 5.75 0.43 -10.91
N ARG A 92 4.74 1.27 -11.13
CA ARG A 92 4.79 2.67 -10.71
C ARG A 92 4.58 2.72 -9.20
N ALA A 93 5.64 3.03 -8.46
CA ALA A 93 5.60 3.00 -7.00
C ALA A 93 6.27 4.23 -6.41
N MET A 94 5.80 4.65 -5.22
CA MET A 94 6.37 5.79 -4.51
C MET A 94 6.28 5.57 -3.00
N HIS A 95 7.28 6.07 -2.29
CA HIS A 95 7.26 6.14 -0.84
C HIS A 95 6.78 7.52 -0.42
N VAL A 96 5.71 7.59 0.36
CA VAL A 96 5.12 8.85 0.83
C VAL A 96 4.85 8.75 2.32
N HIS A 97 5.25 9.76 3.06
CA HIS A 97 5.10 9.84 4.51
C HIS A 97 4.97 11.30 4.91
N PRO A 98 4.13 11.67 5.88
CA PRO A 98 3.23 10.83 6.68
C PRO A 98 1.90 10.50 5.95
N PHE A 99 0.93 9.92 6.67
CA PHE A 99 -0.36 9.56 6.08
C PHE A 99 -1.07 10.74 5.44
N GLU A 100 -0.99 11.93 6.04
CA GLU A 100 -1.61 13.14 5.51
C GLU A 100 -1.07 13.48 4.12
N ALA A 101 0.22 13.26 3.89
CA ALA A 101 0.83 13.47 2.58
C ALA A 101 0.30 12.49 1.54
N ILE A 102 -0.03 11.26 1.97
CA ILE A 102 -0.63 10.26 1.08
C ILE A 102 -2.04 10.69 0.68
N VAL A 103 -2.83 11.16 1.65
CA VAL A 103 -4.18 11.68 1.37
C VAL A 103 -4.13 12.82 0.37
N GLU A 104 -3.22 13.79 0.58
CA GLU A 104 -3.03 14.91 -0.34
C GLU A 104 -2.63 14.42 -1.73
N GLN A 105 -1.71 13.47 -1.81
CA GLN A 105 -1.27 12.91 -3.08
C GLN A 105 -2.42 12.25 -3.83
N LEU A 106 -3.25 11.48 -3.14
CA LEU A 106 -4.40 10.82 -3.75
C LEU A 106 -5.44 11.82 -4.23
N GLU A 107 -5.64 12.93 -3.50
CA GLU A 107 -6.54 13.99 -3.94
C GLU A 107 -6.04 14.66 -5.22
N VAL A 108 -4.73 14.77 -5.37
CA VAL A 108 -4.12 15.39 -6.57
C VAL A 108 -4.19 14.44 -7.77
N ILE A 109 -3.86 13.16 -7.58
CA ILE A 109 -3.76 12.22 -8.71
C ILE A 109 -5.06 11.48 -9.00
N GLY A 110 -6.02 11.48 -8.08
CA GLY A 110 -7.27 10.73 -8.21
C GLY A 110 -8.11 11.19 -9.39
N ARG A 111 -8.75 10.24 -10.07
CA ARG A 111 -9.58 10.47 -11.25
C ARG A 111 -10.83 9.62 -11.18
N ASP A 112 -11.84 10.00 -11.96
CA ASP A 112 -13.04 9.19 -12.13
C ASP A 112 -12.64 7.83 -12.72
N GLY A 113 -13.20 6.77 -12.16
CA GLY A 113 -12.90 5.41 -12.58
C GLY A 113 -11.76 4.76 -11.80
N ASP A 114 -11.09 5.50 -10.92
CA ASP A 114 -10.05 4.94 -10.05
C ASP A 114 -10.67 4.13 -8.92
N LEU A 115 -10.00 3.04 -8.57
CA LEU A 115 -10.26 2.31 -7.34
C LEU A 115 -9.00 2.37 -6.49
N VAL A 116 -9.15 2.87 -5.25
CA VAL A 116 -8.06 2.95 -4.29
C VAL A 116 -8.31 1.89 -3.23
N VAL A 117 -7.37 0.97 -3.06
CA VAL A 117 -7.40 0.01 -1.96
C VAL A 117 -6.31 0.37 -0.96
N VAL A 118 -6.72 0.49 0.31
CA VAL A 118 -5.80 0.78 1.42
C VAL A 118 -5.60 -0.52 2.19
N MET A 119 -4.39 -1.06 2.18
CA MET A 119 -4.09 -2.39 2.71
C MET A 119 -3.06 -2.35 3.81
N GLY A 120 -3.28 -3.14 4.84
CA GLY A 120 -2.34 -3.33 5.94
C GLY A 120 -3.03 -3.68 7.24
N ALA A 121 -2.27 -4.30 8.15
CA ALA A 121 -2.77 -4.71 9.45
C ALA A 121 -2.64 -3.62 10.53
N GLY A 122 -1.91 -2.54 10.23
CA GLY A 122 -1.68 -1.44 11.17
C GLY A 122 -2.62 -0.26 10.95
N PRO A 123 -2.20 0.95 11.33
CA PRO A 123 -3.07 2.13 11.33
C PRO A 123 -3.37 2.73 9.96
N VAL A 124 -2.92 2.12 8.89
CA VAL A 124 -3.07 2.64 7.52
C VAL A 124 -4.54 2.85 7.12
N TRP A 125 -5.49 2.15 7.76
CA TRP A 125 -6.92 2.33 7.50
C TRP A 125 -7.36 3.79 7.65
N GLN A 126 -6.62 4.58 8.44
CA GLN A 126 -6.93 6.00 8.64
C GLN A 126 -6.90 6.79 7.34
N ILE A 127 -6.07 6.38 6.39
CA ILE A 127 -5.99 7.04 5.08
C ILE A 127 -7.32 6.94 4.34
N GLY A 128 -7.91 5.75 4.33
CA GLY A 128 -9.21 5.55 3.69
C GLY A 128 -10.30 6.38 4.34
N HIS A 129 -10.32 6.46 5.67
CA HIS A 129 -11.28 7.27 6.41
C HIS A 129 -11.14 8.75 6.09
N GLN A 130 -9.91 9.26 6.01
CA GLN A 130 -9.67 10.66 5.66
C GLN A 130 -10.12 10.98 4.24
N LEU A 131 -9.86 10.09 3.30
CA LEU A 131 -10.29 10.26 1.91
C LEU A 131 -11.81 10.35 1.80
N LEU A 132 -12.52 9.56 2.60
CA LEU A 132 -13.98 9.56 2.60
C LEU A 132 -14.57 10.66 3.48
N GLY A 133 -13.75 11.40 4.20
CA GLY A 133 -14.21 12.47 5.07
C GLY A 133 -14.91 11.99 6.33
N LEU A 134 -14.77 10.71 6.69
CA LEU A 134 -15.48 10.13 7.84
C LEU A 134 -15.02 10.70 9.18
N GLU A 135 -13.77 11.11 9.28
CA GLU A 135 -13.21 11.66 10.51
C GLU A 135 -13.61 13.11 10.76
N GLN A 136 -14.21 13.76 9.77
CA GLN A 136 -14.65 15.15 9.88
C GLN A 136 -16.08 15.27 10.42
N THR A 137 -16.75 14.18 10.56
CA THR A 137 -18.11 14.13 11.10
C THR A 137 -18.11 13.72 12.55
#